data_66e5e7bf9a2470ca6c700f7f6f49c731
#
_entry.id   66e5e7bf9a2470ca6c700f7f6f49c731
#
_cell.length_a   1.000
_cell.length_b   1.000
_cell.length_c   1.000
_cell.angle_alpha   90.00
_cell.angle_beta   90.00
_cell.angle_gamma   90.00
#
_symmetry.space_group_name_H-M   'P 1'
#
loop_
_entity.id
_entity.type
_entity.pdbx_description
1 polymer ?
#
loop_
_entity_poly.entity_id
_entity_poly.type
_entity_poly.pdbx_seq_one_letter_code
_entity_poly.pdbx_strand_id
1 'polypeptide(L)'
;MKDSFSEVKLFQVKPEKTAEFESLILSIAAGQKEQQGCLDIKYVKRFFTFYDSDPHLGDPPRELTKIVKCVKYFSYWELNNKENYGKATKWFFDNYEKELAKLLIAPFDIHCGNSVY
;
A
#
# COMPACT_ATOMS: atom_id res chain seq x y z
N MET A 1 -3.25 5.89 16.65
CA MET A 1 -2.64 6.18 17.96
C MET A 1 -1.57 7.23 17.80
N LYS A 2 -1.58 8.27 18.63
CA LYS A 2 -0.71 9.45 18.47
C LYS A 2 0.79 9.16 18.53
N ASP A 3 1.18 8.18 19.33
CA ASP A 3 2.60 7.84 19.51
C ASP A 3 3.09 6.75 18.57
N SER A 4 2.23 6.29 17.70
CA SER A 4 2.58 5.24 16.74
C SER A 4 3.34 5.82 15.54
N PHE A 5 3.92 4.91 14.77
CA PHE A 5 4.65 5.25 13.56
C PHE A 5 3.93 4.66 12.36
N SER A 6 3.62 5.49 11.37
CA SER A 6 2.80 5.11 10.23
C SER A 6 3.56 5.26 8.91
N GLU A 7 3.22 4.38 7.97
CA GLU A 7 3.83 4.37 6.65
C GLU A 7 2.75 4.26 5.58
N VAL A 8 2.95 4.97 4.48
CA VAL A 8 2.16 4.80 3.25
C VAL A 8 3.12 4.41 2.14
N LYS A 9 2.83 3.31 1.44
CA LYS A 9 3.54 2.91 0.22
C LYS A 9 2.66 3.11 -0.98
N LEU A 10 3.27 3.48 -2.11
CA LEU A 10 2.60 3.58 -3.40
C LEU A 10 3.22 2.57 -4.35
N PHE A 11 2.37 1.72 -4.94
CA PHE A 11 2.81 0.71 -5.90
C PHE A 11 2.19 0.99 -7.27
N GLN A 12 3.02 0.93 -8.30
CA GLN A 12 2.58 1.05 -9.69
C GLN A 12 2.74 -0.31 -10.35
N VAL A 13 1.65 -1.07 -10.40
CA VAL A 13 1.66 -2.47 -10.83
C VAL A 13 1.43 -2.55 -12.33
N LYS A 14 2.19 -3.41 -13.02
CA LYS A 14 1.98 -3.70 -14.44
C LYS A 14 0.54 -4.20 -14.64
N PRO A 15 -0.21 -3.67 -15.63
CA PRO A 15 -1.62 -4.04 -15.80
C PRO A 15 -1.87 -5.55 -15.91
N GLU A 16 -0.96 -6.27 -16.55
CA GLU A 16 -1.07 -7.73 -16.73
C GLU A 16 -0.62 -8.52 -15.50
N LYS A 17 -0.13 -7.85 -14.47
CA LYS A 17 0.39 -8.50 -13.25
C LYS A 17 -0.46 -8.25 -12.02
N THR A 18 -1.65 -7.66 -12.16
CA THR A 18 -2.48 -7.32 -11.01
C THR A 18 -2.93 -8.55 -10.21
N ALA A 19 -3.29 -9.63 -10.89
CA ALA A 19 -3.70 -10.86 -10.19
C ALA A 19 -2.55 -11.44 -9.36
N GLU A 20 -1.34 -11.47 -9.93
CA GLU A 20 -0.15 -11.94 -9.21
C GLU A 20 0.16 -11.03 -8.02
N PHE A 21 0.07 -9.71 -8.24
CA PHE A 21 0.32 -8.74 -7.17
C PHE A 21 -0.66 -8.92 -6.02
N GLU A 22 -1.95 -9.04 -6.31
CA GLU A 22 -2.97 -9.18 -5.27
C GLU A 22 -2.82 -10.50 -4.52
N SER A 23 -2.43 -11.56 -5.22
CA SER A 23 -2.15 -12.85 -4.57
C SER A 23 -0.94 -12.74 -3.64
N LEU A 24 0.14 -12.09 -4.10
CA LEU A 24 1.35 -11.89 -3.30
C LEU A 24 1.05 -11.02 -2.07
N ILE A 25 0.23 -9.98 -2.23
CA ILE A 25 -0.14 -9.06 -1.15
C ILE A 25 -0.84 -9.80 0.00
N LEU A 26 -1.64 -10.81 -0.29
CA LEU A 26 -2.29 -11.59 0.78
C LEU A 26 -1.25 -12.24 1.70
N SER A 27 -0.18 -12.78 1.12
CA SER A 27 0.92 -13.36 1.90
C SER A 27 1.73 -12.30 2.63
N ILE A 28 2.04 -11.20 1.94
CA ILE A 28 2.82 -10.11 2.53
C ILE A 28 2.06 -9.49 3.71
N ALA A 29 0.78 -9.20 3.52
CA ALA A 29 -0.04 -8.58 4.56
C ALA A 29 -0.16 -9.48 5.80
N ALA A 30 -0.31 -10.78 5.60
CA ALA A 30 -0.35 -11.73 6.71
C ALA A 30 0.94 -11.67 7.52
N GLY A 31 2.09 -11.60 6.86
CA GLY A 31 3.38 -11.47 7.52
C GLY A 31 3.57 -10.11 8.18
N GLN A 32 3.10 -9.04 7.53
CA GLN A 32 3.15 -7.70 8.10
C GLN A 32 2.35 -7.60 9.39
N LYS A 33 1.19 -8.24 9.41
CA LYS A 33 0.32 -8.28 10.59
C LYS A 33 1.00 -8.96 11.78
N GLU A 34 1.85 -9.93 11.52
CA GLU A 34 2.56 -10.69 12.55
C GLU A 34 3.83 -10.01 13.06
N GLN A 35 4.25 -8.90 12.45
CA GLN A 35 5.44 -8.18 12.90
C GLN A 35 5.23 -7.57 14.28
N GLN A 36 6.27 -7.61 15.12
CA GLN A 36 6.20 -7.06 16.46
C GLN A 36 5.78 -5.60 16.42
N GLY A 37 4.74 -5.25 17.16
CA GLY A 37 4.25 -3.89 17.26
C GLY A 37 3.30 -3.46 16.17
N CYS A 38 2.93 -4.35 15.24
CA CYS A 38 1.97 -4.01 14.19
C CYS A 38 0.60 -3.71 14.79
N LEU A 39 0.08 -2.53 14.49
CA LEU A 39 -1.24 -2.07 14.92
C LEU A 39 -2.27 -2.19 13.80
N ASP A 40 -1.86 -1.96 12.56
CA ASP A 40 -2.77 -2.04 11.42
C ASP A 40 -1.99 -2.21 10.12
N ILE A 41 -2.60 -2.92 9.18
CA ILE A 41 -2.09 -3.05 7.81
C ILE A 41 -3.29 -3.06 6.86
N LYS A 42 -3.22 -2.26 5.81
CA LYS A 42 -4.31 -2.14 4.83
C LYS A 42 -3.72 -1.92 3.45
N TYR A 43 -4.30 -2.59 2.46
CA TYR A 43 -3.98 -2.37 1.05
C TYR A 43 -5.23 -1.88 0.33
N VAL A 44 -5.06 -0.87 -0.53
CA VAL A 44 -6.16 -0.25 -1.27
C VAL A 44 -5.80 -0.22 -2.75
N LYS A 45 -6.69 -0.68 -3.58
CA LYS A 45 -6.54 -0.61 -5.05
C LYS A 45 -7.21 0.67 -5.53
N ARG A 46 -6.44 1.53 -6.22
CA ARG A 46 -7.02 2.73 -6.82
C ARG A 46 -7.78 2.34 -8.08
N PHE A 47 -9.10 2.30 -7.99
CA PHE A 47 -9.94 1.91 -9.12
C PHE A 47 -11.09 2.90 -9.36
N PHE A 48 -11.07 4.03 -8.66
CA PHE A 48 -12.15 5.03 -8.72
C PHE A 48 -11.58 6.42 -8.95
N THR A 49 -12.39 7.32 -9.47
CA THR A 49 -12.03 8.70 -9.73
C THR A 49 -13.26 9.60 -9.56
N PHE A 50 -13.00 10.88 -9.28
CA PHE A 50 -14.07 11.88 -9.27
C PHE A 50 -14.24 12.57 -10.63
N TYR A 51 -13.51 12.14 -11.67
CA TYR A 51 -13.74 12.66 -13.02
C TYR A 51 -15.19 12.41 -13.43
N ASP A 52 -15.91 13.47 -13.81
CA ASP A 52 -17.36 13.45 -14.11
C ASP A 52 -18.21 13.09 -12.88
N SER A 53 -17.69 13.27 -11.68
CA SER A 53 -18.44 13.18 -10.41
C SER A 53 -18.14 14.43 -9.60
N ASP A 54 -19.09 14.91 -8.84
CA ASP A 54 -18.90 16.13 -8.06
C ASP A 54 -18.89 15.84 -6.56
N PRO A 55 -17.67 15.82 -5.94
CA PRO A 55 -17.58 15.57 -4.49
C PRO A 55 -18.26 16.66 -3.67
N HIS A 56 -18.39 17.89 -4.20
CA HIS A 56 -19.09 18.97 -3.50
C HIS A 56 -20.59 18.71 -3.36
N LEU A 57 -21.16 17.89 -4.24
CA LEU A 57 -22.56 17.50 -4.19
C LEU A 57 -22.77 16.18 -3.46
N GLY A 58 -21.69 15.55 -2.98
CA GLY A 58 -21.77 14.27 -2.31
C GLY A 58 -21.86 13.09 -3.27
N ASP A 59 -21.57 13.31 -4.55
CA ASP A 59 -21.57 12.21 -5.52
C ASP A 59 -20.49 11.19 -5.16
N PRO A 60 -20.76 9.89 -5.29
CA PRO A 60 -19.71 8.89 -5.13
C PRO A 60 -18.71 8.95 -6.27
N PRO A 61 -17.48 8.47 -6.08
CA PRO A 61 -16.53 8.39 -7.17
C PRO A 61 -16.98 7.34 -8.19
N ARG A 62 -16.54 7.50 -9.43
CA ARG A 62 -16.81 6.57 -10.52
C ARG A 62 -15.72 5.53 -10.64
N GLU A 63 -16.10 4.34 -11.06
CA GLU A 63 -15.13 3.29 -11.39
C GLU A 63 -14.30 3.71 -12.60
N LEU A 64 -12.99 3.44 -12.55
CA LEU A 64 -12.10 3.66 -13.69
C LEU A 64 -12.41 2.63 -14.76
N THR A 65 -12.62 3.11 -16.00
CA THR A 65 -12.95 2.24 -17.14
C THR A 65 -11.74 1.96 -18.02
N LYS A 66 -10.62 2.64 -17.77
CA LYS A 66 -9.45 2.54 -18.64
C LYS A 66 -8.17 2.54 -17.82
N ILE A 67 -7.32 1.54 -18.05
CA ILE A 67 -6.00 1.42 -17.46
C ILE A 67 -4.98 1.64 -18.58
N VAL A 68 -4.13 2.65 -18.45
CA VAL A 68 -3.20 3.03 -19.52
C VAL A 68 -1.79 2.49 -19.30
N LYS A 69 -1.19 2.75 -18.15
CA LYS A 69 0.21 2.39 -17.86
C LYS A 69 0.36 1.41 -16.72
N CYS A 70 -0.38 1.61 -15.65
CA CYS A 70 -0.25 0.80 -14.45
C CYS A 70 -1.53 0.89 -13.64
N VAL A 71 -1.68 -0.06 -12.73
CA VAL A 71 -2.72 -0.03 -11.70
C VAL A 71 -2.03 0.38 -10.41
N LYS A 72 -2.55 1.41 -9.75
CA LYS A 72 -1.97 1.94 -8.53
C LYS A 72 -2.60 1.29 -7.31
N TYR A 73 -1.75 0.94 -6.36
CA TYR A 73 -2.16 0.42 -5.07
C TYR A 73 -1.50 1.24 -3.99
N PHE A 74 -2.17 1.38 -2.85
CA PHE A 74 -1.64 2.05 -1.68
C PHE A 74 -1.66 1.07 -0.52
N SER A 75 -0.63 1.13 0.34
CA SER A 75 -0.69 0.41 1.60
C SER A 75 -0.51 1.38 2.75
N TYR A 76 -1.20 1.09 3.84
CA TYR A 76 -1.06 1.80 5.10
C TYR A 76 -0.61 0.80 6.15
N TRP A 77 0.50 1.08 6.81
CA TRP A 77 1.07 0.20 7.83
C TRP A 77 1.38 1.01 9.07
N GLU A 78 0.84 0.60 10.20
CA GLU A 78 1.04 1.30 11.46
C GLU A 78 1.67 0.36 12.47
N LEU A 79 2.75 0.84 13.10
CA LEU A 79 3.43 0.11 14.17
C LEU A 79 3.49 0.98 15.42
N ASN A 80 3.72 0.36 16.56
CA ASN A 80 3.66 1.07 17.84
C ASN A 80 4.82 2.05 18.04
N ASN A 81 5.93 1.87 17.34
CA ASN A 81 7.06 2.81 17.39
C ASN A 81 7.96 2.66 16.16
N LYS A 82 8.86 3.62 15.96
CA LYS A 82 9.74 3.62 14.77
C LYS A 82 10.80 2.53 14.81
N GLU A 83 11.20 2.08 15.98
CA GLU A 83 12.18 1.00 16.13
C GLU A 83 11.60 -0.32 15.59
N ASN A 84 10.38 -0.63 15.97
CA ASN A 84 9.69 -1.80 15.46
C ASN A 84 9.38 -1.65 13.96
N TYR A 85 9.05 -0.43 13.52
CA TYR A 85 8.87 -0.16 12.10
C TYR A 85 10.14 -0.46 11.30
N GLY A 86 11.30 -0.04 11.80
CA GLY A 86 12.57 -0.30 11.14
C GLY A 86 12.85 -1.80 10.98
N LYS A 87 12.60 -2.57 12.04
CA LYS A 87 12.80 -4.03 12.01
C LYS A 87 11.83 -4.70 11.04
N ALA A 88 10.56 -4.27 11.07
CA ALA A 88 9.54 -4.80 10.18
C ALA A 88 9.84 -4.47 8.71
N THR A 89 10.35 -3.27 8.47
CA THR A 89 10.74 -2.83 7.13
C THR A 89 11.89 -3.66 6.58
N LYS A 90 12.89 -3.96 7.42
CA LYS A 90 13.99 -4.85 7.02
C LYS A 90 13.46 -6.22 6.61
N TRP A 91 12.55 -6.79 7.41
CA TRP A 91 11.89 -8.05 7.09
C TRP A 91 11.18 -7.97 5.72
N PHE A 92 10.46 -6.88 5.48
CA PHE A 92 9.74 -6.66 4.23
C PHE A 92 10.71 -6.66 3.03
N PHE A 93 11.77 -5.86 3.10
CA PHE A 93 12.75 -5.78 2.01
C PHE A 93 13.47 -7.11 1.80
N ASP A 94 13.91 -7.75 2.87
CA ASP A 94 14.64 -9.02 2.78
C ASP A 94 13.82 -10.12 2.08
N ASN A 95 12.51 -10.10 2.28
CA ASN A 95 11.66 -11.18 1.78
C ASN A 95 10.94 -10.88 0.47
N TYR A 96 10.65 -9.61 0.17
CA TYR A 96 9.72 -9.31 -0.91
C TYR A 96 10.18 -8.28 -1.94
N GLU A 97 11.26 -7.56 -1.71
CA GLU A 97 11.70 -6.51 -2.63
C GLU A 97 11.88 -7.02 -4.05
N LYS A 98 12.55 -8.15 -4.20
CA LYS A 98 12.84 -8.71 -5.53
C LYS A 98 11.59 -9.21 -6.24
N GLU A 99 10.70 -9.87 -5.51
CA GLU A 99 9.45 -10.36 -6.10
C GLU A 99 8.57 -9.20 -6.54
N LEU A 100 8.46 -8.16 -5.71
CA LEU A 100 7.67 -6.98 -6.04
C LEU A 100 8.22 -6.26 -7.26
N ALA A 101 9.55 -6.14 -7.36
CA ALA A 101 10.17 -5.45 -8.50
C ALA A 101 9.75 -6.03 -9.84
N LYS A 102 9.49 -7.34 -9.91
CA LYS A 102 9.06 -8.00 -11.15
C LYS A 102 7.64 -7.63 -11.57
N LEU A 103 6.82 -7.18 -10.62
CA LEU A 103 5.42 -6.88 -10.86
C LEU A 103 5.16 -5.38 -11.07
N LEU A 104 6.14 -4.54 -10.77
CA LEU A 104 6.01 -3.08 -10.78
C LEU A 104 6.67 -2.46 -12.00
N ILE A 105 6.12 -1.33 -12.46
CA ILE A 105 6.74 -0.57 -13.56
C ILE A 105 7.90 0.30 -13.06
N ALA A 106 7.95 0.57 -11.75
CA ALA A 106 8.97 1.41 -11.12
C ALA A 106 9.10 0.99 -9.64
N PRO A 107 10.19 1.34 -8.96
CA PRO A 107 10.29 1.10 -7.53
C PRO A 107 9.14 1.75 -6.78
N PHE A 108 8.67 1.09 -5.71
CA PHE A 108 7.59 1.66 -4.91
C PHE A 108 8.09 2.81 -4.04
N ASP A 109 7.20 3.78 -3.78
CA ASP A 109 7.50 4.93 -2.93
C ASP A 109 7.08 4.63 -1.49
N ILE A 110 7.87 5.15 -0.54
CA ILE A 110 7.60 5.01 0.89
C ILE A 110 7.54 6.41 1.51
N HIS A 111 6.48 6.66 2.25
CA HIS A 111 6.33 7.88 3.04
C HIS A 111 5.99 7.47 4.47
N CYS A 112 6.79 7.90 5.44
CA CYS A 112 6.58 7.47 6.82
C CYS A 112 6.87 8.58 7.81
N GLY A 113 6.26 8.47 8.98
CA GLY A 113 6.42 9.45 10.04
C GLY A 113 5.63 9.09 11.28
N ASN A 114 5.73 9.94 12.28
CA ASN A 114 4.95 9.78 13.50
C ASN A 114 3.47 10.07 13.22
N SER A 115 2.61 9.24 13.77
CA SER A 115 1.17 9.49 13.69
C SER A 115 0.82 10.72 14.53
N VAL A 116 -0.04 11.57 13.99
CA VAL A 116 -0.48 12.78 14.71
C VAL A 116 -1.88 12.61 15.29
N TYR A 117 -2.50 11.49 14.96
CA TYR A 117 -3.84 11.15 15.46
C TYR A 117 -3.97 9.65 15.58
#